data_c036671e686418adf1c95ea606e71911
#
_entry.id   c036671e686418adf1c95ea606e71911
#
_cell.length_a   1.000
_cell.length_b   1.000
_cell.length_c   1.000
_cell.angle_alpha   90.00
_cell.angle_beta   90.00
_cell.angle_gamma   90.00
#
_symmetry.space_group_name_H-M   'P 1'
#
loop_
_entity.id
_entity.type
_entity.pdbx_description
1 polymer ?
#
loop_
_entity_poly.entity_id
_entity_poly.type
_entity_poly.pdbx_seq_one_letter_code
_entity_poly.pdbx_strand_id
1 'polypeptide(L)'
;DVIEKYIGDDRKENLLKMYEDLKDRMMFAPASAKGHYHNAMPGGYVEHILHVIDMAKDVKDTWYNHDAKINFTDEELVFAAMHHDLGKIGDLDNEYYIPQTSDWHRTNRGEIYTHNPDLQYMKVPDRALWILQNYGIKVTDKEYIGIKLTDGLYDEANKSYLINYNPDWALRSNLPYILHQADMMATHIEYDQWMRSNQTSNGVVTKAPKTKDEQKQVDNLKNKFDELFA
;
A
#
# COMPACT_ATOMS: atom_id res chain seq x y z
N ASP A 1 -1.96 -2.99 -17.05
CA ASP A 1 -2.05 -1.70 -17.77
C ASP A 1 -1.27 -0.55 -17.11
N VAL A 2 -1.20 -0.46 -15.78
CA VAL A 2 -0.41 0.58 -15.09
C VAL A 2 1.08 0.45 -15.40
N ILE A 3 1.63 -0.76 -15.38
CA ILE A 3 3.03 -1.01 -15.73
C ILE A 3 3.28 -0.63 -17.18
N GLU A 4 2.44 -1.09 -18.12
CA GLU A 4 2.57 -0.75 -19.54
C GLU A 4 2.51 0.74 -19.81
N LYS A 5 1.67 1.45 -19.06
CA LYS A 5 1.43 2.88 -19.26
C LYS A 5 2.51 3.78 -18.66
N TYR A 6 3.05 3.40 -17.51
CA TYR A 6 3.87 4.31 -16.70
C TYR A 6 5.31 3.86 -16.51
N ILE A 7 5.63 2.56 -16.61
CA ILE A 7 6.95 2.02 -16.23
C ILE A 7 7.84 1.83 -17.46
N GLY A 8 9.06 2.31 -17.38
CA GLY A 8 10.06 2.17 -18.44
C GLY A 8 10.56 0.74 -18.63
N ASP A 9 10.97 0.40 -19.84
CA ASP A 9 11.33 -0.96 -20.27
C ASP A 9 12.52 -1.53 -19.49
N ASP A 10 13.40 -0.69 -18.94
CA ASP A 10 14.64 -1.10 -18.27
C ASP A 10 14.42 -1.87 -16.96
N ARG A 11 13.24 -1.78 -16.37
CA ARG A 11 12.87 -2.49 -15.12
C ARG A 11 11.57 -3.30 -15.22
N LYS A 12 10.88 -3.21 -16.36
CA LYS A 12 9.58 -3.82 -16.57
C LYS A 12 9.61 -5.34 -16.44
N GLU A 13 10.60 -6.01 -17.06
CA GLU A 13 10.74 -7.48 -17.00
C GLU A 13 10.85 -7.97 -15.55
N ASN A 14 11.69 -7.34 -14.75
CA ASN A 14 11.88 -7.71 -13.35
C ASN A 14 10.63 -7.43 -12.49
N LEU A 15 9.91 -6.36 -12.79
CA LEU A 15 8.63 -6.04 -12.15
C LEU A 15 7.57 -7.10 -12.46
N LEU A 16 7.38 -7.43 -13.72
CA LEU A 16 6.41 -8.45 -14.15
C LEU A 16 6.73 -9.80 -13.51
N LYS A 17 8.03 -10.16 -13.45
CA LYS A 17 8.46 -11.37 -12.76
C LYS A 17 8.12 -11.33 -11.27
N MET A 18 8.38 -10.24 -10.57
CA MET A 18 8.03 -10.06 -9.16
C MET A 18 6.53 -10.22 -8.92
N TYR A 19 5.72 -9.57 -9.75
CA TYR A 19 4.27 -9.65 -9.63
C TYR A 19 3.73 -11.05 -9.92
N GLU A 20 4.28 -11.77 -10.89
CA GLU A 20 3.88 -13.16 -11.16
C GLU A 20 4.27 -14.09 -10.00
N ASP A 21 5.52 -13.99 -9.50
CA ASP A 21 6.00 -14.81 -8.38
C ASP A 21 5.20 -14.55 -7.08
N LEU A 22 4.74 -13.34 -6.85
CA LEU A 22 4.05 -12.92 -5.61
C LEU A 22 2.53 -12.74 -5.79
N LYS A 23 2.00 -13.06 -6.97
CA LYS A 23 0.61 -12.84 -7.39
C LYS A 23 -0.41 -13.30 -6.35
N ASP A 24 -0.34 -14.56 -5.95
CA ASP A 24 -1.33 -15.14 -5.04
C ASP A 24 -1.33 -14.44 -3.68
N ARG A 25 -0.15 -14.10 -3.15
CA ARG A 25 -0.06 -13.36 -1.89
C ARG A 25 -0.61 -11.93 -2.01
N MET A 26 -0.29 -11.22 -3.08
CA MET A 26 -0.84 -9.88 -3.32
C MET A 26 -2.36 -9.90 -3.43
N MET A 27 -2.92 -10.91 -4.11
CA MET A 27 -4.36 -11.06 -4.29
C MET A 27 -5.11 -11.35 -2.99
N PHE A 28 -4.47 -11.98 -2.01
CA PHE A 28 -5.10 -12.34 -0.73
C PHE A 28 -4.66 -11.46 0.44
N ALA A 29 -3.63 -10.65 0.29
CA ALA A 29 -3.16 -9.78 1.37
C ALA A 29 -4.22 -8.73 1.74
N PRO A 30 -4.48 -8.52 3.04
CA PRO A 30 -5.24 -7.37 3.52
C PRO A 30 -4.35 -6.12 3.55
N ALA A 31 -4.94 -4.93 3.47
CA ALA A 31 -4.22 -3.67 3.68
C ALA A 31 -3.92 -3.39 5.15
N SER A 32 -4.70 -3.96 6.07
CA SER A 32 -4.51 -3.78 7.52
C SER A 32 -4.95 -5.01 8.32
N ALA A 33 -4.55 -5.06 9.61
CA ALA A 33 -4.86 -6.18 10.50
C ALA A 33 -6.26 -6.09 11.16
N LYS A 34 -6.82 -4.89 11.29
CA LYS A 34 -8.03 -4.65 12.08
C LYS A 34 -9.21 -4.30 11.19
N GLY A 35 -10.36 -4.95 11.45
CA GLY A 35 -11.58 -4.77 10.66
C GLY A 35 -12.13 -3.34 10.62
N HIS A 36 -11.79 -2.52 11.62
CA HIS A 36 -12.16 -1.10 11.67
C HIS A 36 -11.07 -0.15 11.11
N TYR A 37 -10.03 -0.71 10.49
CA TYR A 37 -9.08 0.06 9.69
C TYR A 37 -9.45 -0.08 8.21
N HIS A 38 -8.63 0.45 7.33
CA HIS A 38 -8.84 0.36 5.89
C HIS A 38 -8.64 -1.08 5.39
N ASN A 39 -9.54 -1.57 4.58
CA ASN A 39 -9.44 -2.77 3.74
C ASN A 39 -8.81 -4.02 4.41
N ALA A 40 -9.25 -4.33 5.66
CA ALA A 40 -8.82 -5.53 6.40
C ALA A 40 -9.56 -6.78 5.89
N MET A 41 -9.38 -7.11 4.62
CA MET A 41 -10.03 -8.22 3.93
C MET A 41 -9.09 -8.79 2.85
N PRO A 42 -9.31 -10.03 2.38
CA PRO A 42 -8.58 -10.56 1.24
C PRO A 42 -8.66 -9.60 0.03
N GLY A 43 -7.50 -9.26 -0.55
CA GLY A 43 -7.39 -8.33 -1.66
C GLY A 43 -7.44 -6.84 -1.28
N GLY A 44 -7.62 -6.55 0.00
CA GLY A 44 -7.62 -5.17 0.47
C GLY A 44 -6.33 -4.42 0.17
N TYR A 45 -5.19 -5.14 0.13
CA TYR A 45 -3.91 -4.59 -0.31
C TYR A 45 -3.98 -4.01 -1.73
N VAL A 46 -4.46 -4.80 -2.69
CA VAL A 46 -4.55 -4.36 -4.11
C VAL A 46 -5.51 -3.19 -4.25
N GLU A 47 -6.66 -3.25 -3.59
CA GLU A 47 -7.64 -2.17 -3.62
C GLU A 47 -7.06 -0.86 -3.06
N HIS A 48 -6.36 -0.94 -1.94
CA HIS A 48 -5.68 0.22 -1.34
C HIS A 48 -4.62 0.80 -2.27
N ILE A 49 -3.75 -0.03 -2.86
CA ILE A 49 -2.72 0.42 -3.82
C ILE A 49 -3.35 1.18 -5.00
N LEU A 50 -4.45 0.68 -5.56
CA LEU A 50 -5.17 1.36 -6.64
C LEU A 50 -5.68 2.74 -6.22
N HIS A 51 -6.29 2.83 -5.05
CA HIS A 51 -6.77 4.10 -4.50
C HIS A 51 -5.61 5.07 -4.28
N VAL A 52 -4.49 4.61 -3.73
CA VAL A 52 -3.32 5.48 -3.51
C VAL A 52 -2.73 5.98 -4.83
N ILE A 53 -2.67 5.17 -5.88
CA ILE A 53 -2.22 5.61 -7.21
C ILE A 53 -3.11 6.74 -7.74
N ASP A 54 -4.43 6.60 -7.65
CA ASP A 54 -5.36 7.61 -8.14
C ASP A 54 -5.28 8.88 -7.29
N MET A 55 -5.28 8.75 -5.97
CA MET A 55 -5.13 9.89 -5.06
C MET A 55 -3.79 10.61 -5.24
N ALA A 56 -2.69 9.88 -5.52
CA ALA A 56 -1.38 10.49 -5.75
C ALA A 56 -1.38 11.39 -6.99
N LYS A 57 -2.08 11.00 -8.04
CA LYS A 57 -2.26 11.84 -9.24
C LYS A 57 -3.08 13.09 -8.92
N ASP A 58 -4.19 12.94 -8.21
CA ASP A 58 -5.06 14.07 -7.84
C ASP A 58 -4.35 15.06 -6.92
N VAL A 59 -3.61 14.56 -5.93
CA VAL A 59 -2.80 15.39 -5.03
C VAL A 59 -1.69 16.09 -5.80
N LYS A 60 -0.98 15.41 -6.70
CA LYS A 60 0.04 16.02 -7.58
C LYS A 60 -0.56 17.16 -8.39
N ASP A 61 -1.72 16.93 -9.01
CA ASP A 61 -2.38 17.94 -9.83
C ASP A 61 -2.86 19.14 -8.98
N THR A 62 -3.31 18.89 -7.75
CA THR A 62 -3.63 19.94 -6.79
C THR A 62 -2.39 20.78 -6.44
N TRP A 63 -1.27 20.15 -6.13
CA TRP A 63 -0.02 20.85 -5.88
C TRP A 63 0.44 21.68 -7.07
N TYR A 64 0.36 21.11 -8.29
CA TYR A 64 0.70 21.81 -9.53
C TYR A 64 -0.18 23.04 -9.74
N ASN A 65 -1.49 22.92 -9.55
CA ASN A 65 -2.44 24.02 -9.70
C ASN A 65 -2.26 25.16 -8.68
N HIS A 66 -1.51 24.90 -7.61
CA HIS A 66 -1.11 25.89 -6.60
C HIS A 66 0.36 26.33 -6.73
N ASP A 67 0.90 26.26 -7.95
CA ASP A 67 2.26 26.70 -8.30
C ASP A 67 3.40 25.96 -7.55
N ALA A 68 3.12 24.79 -6.99
CA ALA A 68 4.16 23.97 -6.39
C ALA A 68 5.04 23.34 -7.48
N LYS A 69 6.35 23.30 -7.23
CA LYS A 69 7.29 22.65 -8.14
C LYS A 69 7.11 21.14 -8.13
N ILE A 70 6.72 20.58 -9.28
CA ILE A 70 6.75 19.14 -9.53
C ILE A 70 8.11 18.80 -10.14
N ASN A 71 8.95 18.14 -9.37
CA ASN A 71 10.34 17.84 -9.72
C ASN A 71 10.63 16.33 -9.74
N PHE A 72 9.64 15.55 -10.07
CA PHE A 72 9.66 14.11 -10.29
C PHE A 72 8.78 13.77 -11.51
N THR A 73 8.95 12.57 -12.05
CA THR A 73 8.17 12.08 -13.18
C THR A 73 6.89 11.36 -12.73
N ASP A 74 5.93 11.19 -13.64
CA ASP A 74 4.75 10.37 -13.37
C ASP A 74 5.12 8.92 -13.10
N GLU A 75 6.15 8.39 -13.77
CA GLU A 75 6.70 7.08 -13.48
C GLU A 75 7.18 6.97 -12.04
N GLU A 76 7.99 7.92 -11.56
CA GLU A 76 8.49 7.92 -10.18
C GLU A 76 7.35 7.97 -9.15
N LEU A 77 6.31 8.77 -9.41
CA LEU A 77 5.15 8.85 -8.52
C LEU A 77 4.35 7.56 -8.49
N VAL A 78 4.01 7.04 -9.68
CA VAL A 78 3.21 5.80 -9.80
C VAL A 78 4.00 4.61 -9.24
N PHE A 79 5.29 4.51 -9.55
CA PHE A 79 6.14 3.46 -9.01
C PHE A 79 6.19 3.49 -7.48
N ALA A 80 6.39 4.66 -6.89
CA ALA A 80 6.41 4.79 -5.43
C ALA A 80 5.03 4.46 -4.81
N ALA A 81 3.93 4.90 -5.43
CA ALA A 81 2.57 4.57 -4.99
C ALA A 81 2.26 3.07 -5.10
N MET A 82 2.70 2.39 -6.16
CA MET A 82 2.54 0.94 -6.32
C MET A 82 3.25 0.13 -5.23
N HIS A 83 4.37 0.63 -4.72
CA HIS A 83 5.27 -0.16 -3.88
C HIS A 83 5.41 0.35 -2.44
N HIS A 84 4.75 1.45 -2.05
CA HIS A 84 4.88 2.01 -0.70
C HIS A 84 4.55 1.00 0.39
N ASP A 85 3.56 0.16 0.15
CA ASP A 85 3.03 -0.85 1.05
C ASP A 85 3.43 -2.28 0.67
N LEU A 86 4.33 -2.48 -0.31
CA LEU A 86 4.75 -3.80 -0.79
C LEU A 86 5.24 -4.72 0.34
N GLY A 87 5.80 -4.16 1.41
CA GLY A 87 6.21 -4.92 2.58
C GLY A 87 5.06 -5.62 3.33
N LYS A 88 3.79 -5.24 3.09
CA LYS A 88 2.60 -5.89 3.68
C LYS A 88 2.28 -7.25 3.06
N ILE A 89 2.90 -7.62 1.94
CA ILE A 89 2.72 -8.96 1.37
C ILE A 89 3.61 -10.02 2.01
N GLY A 90 4.57 -9.64 2.84
CA GLY A 90 5.50 -10.55 3.53
C GLY A 90 6.92 -10.50 3.01
N ASP A 91 7.67 -11.60 3.14
CA ASP A 91 8.98 -11.78 2.51
C ASP A 91 8.85 -12.63 1.21
N LEU A 92 9.92 -13.24 0.74
CA LEU A 92 9.89 -14.05 -0.49
C LEU A 92 9.11 -15.36 -0.30
N ASP A 93 9.00 -15.85 0.94
CA ASP A 93 8.47 -17.18 1.25
C ASP A 93 7.17 -17.14 2.07
N ASN A 94 6.97 -16.11 2.91
CA ASN A 94 5.91 -16.07 3.92
C ASN A 94 5.07 -14.79 3.85
N GLU A 95 3.78 -14.91 4.18
CA GLU A 95 2.85 -13.78 4.28
C GLU A 95 3.17 -12.90 5.49
N TYR A 96 2.93 -11.59 5.37
CA TYR A 96 3.04 -10.64 6.47
C TYR A 96 1.89 -10.76 7.47
N TYR A 97 0.67 -10.91 6.95
CA TYR A 97 -0.53 -11.10 7.74
C TYR A 97 -1.00 -12.53 7.68
N ILE A 98 -1.21 -13.12 8.86
CA ILE A 98 -1.87 -14.42 9.02
C ILE A 98 -3.20 -14.26 9.77
N PRO A 99 -4.19 -15.15 9.59
CA PRO A 99 -5.46 -15.07 10.31
C PRO A 99 -5.27 -15.02 11.82
N GLN A 100 -6.00 -14.12 12.49
CA GLN A 100 -6.00 -14.05 13.96
C GLN A 100 -6.75 -15.24 14.54
N THR A 101 -6.07 -16.06 15.33
CA THR A 101 -6.64 -17.26 15.98
C THR A 101 -7.22 -17.00 17.37
N SER A 102 -6.85 -15.89 18.01
CA SER A 102 -7.31 -15.52 19.35
C SER A 102 -8.69 -14.87 19.31
N ASP A 103 -9.70 -15.54 19.88
CA ASP A 103 -11.06 -14.99 20.01
C ASP A 103 -11.09 -13.68 20.80
N TRP A 104 -10.25 -13.56 21.81
CA TRP A 104 -10.14 -12.32 22.59
C TRP A 104 -9.69 -11.14 21.76
N HIS A 105 -8.66 -11.31 20.94
CA HIS A 105 -8.16 -10.25 20.06
C HIS A 105 -9.18 -9.88 18.98
N ARG A 106 -9.85 -10.87 18.40
CA ARG A 106 -10.92 -10.64 17.43
C ARG A 106 -12.07 -9.84 18.04
N THR A 107 -12.54 -10.23 19.23
CA THR A 107 -13.71 -9.62 19.87
C THR A 107 -13.40 -8.25 20.49
N ASN A 108 -12.27 -8.13 21.21
CA ASN A 108 -11.97 -6.93 22.00
C ASN A 108 -11.14 -5.89 21.23
N ARG A 109 -10.40 -6.30 20.19
CA ARG A 109 -9.54 -5.42 19.40
C ARG A 109 -9.93 -5.29 17.93
N GLY A 110 -10.91 -6.08 17.48
CA GLY A 110 -11.32 -6.13 16.07
C GLY A 110 -10.21 -6.63 15.13
N GLU A 111 -9.22 -7.38 15.68
CA GLU A 111 -8.10 -7.91 14.90
C GLU A 111 -8.55 -9.14 14.13
N ILE A 112 -8.67 -9.02 12.81
CA ILE A 112 -9.01 -10.13 11.90
C ILE A 112 -7.73 -10.88 11.51
N TYR A 113 -6.64 -10.15 11.39
CA TYR A 113 -5.31 -10.66 11.08
C TYR A 113 -4.31 -10.30 12.18
N THR A 114 -3.21 -11.02 12.22
CA THR A 114 -2.05 -10.72 13.06
C THR A 114 -0.77 -10.80 12.23
N HIS A 115 0.30 -10.16 12.71
CA HIS A 115 1.60 -10.26 12.05
C HIS A 115 2.14 -11.68 12.17
N ASN A 116 2.72 -12.17 11.09
CA ASN A 116 3.39 -13.47 11.08
C ASN A 116 4.67 -13.41 11.91
N PRO A 117 4.78 -14.18 13.03
CA PRO A 117 5.94 -14.15 13.91
C PRO A 117 7.20 -14.78 13.30
N ASP A 118 7.06 -15.54 12.22
CA ASP A 118 8.18 -16.20 11.54
C ASP A 118 8.97 -15.24 10.65
N LEU A 119 8.41 -14.04 10.38
CA LEU A 119 9.09 -13.03 9.58
C LEU A 119 10.16 -12.30 10.38
N GLN A 120 11.32 -12.07 9.74
CA GLN A 120 12.27 -11.09 10.25
C GLN A 120 11.57 -9.74 10.40
N TYR A 121 11.68 -9.13 11.59
CA TYR A 121 11.11 -7.80 11.80
C TYR A 121 11.76 -6.76 10.87
N MET A 122 10.93 -6.11 10.08
CA MET A 122 11.23 -4.95 9.26
C MET A 122 10.02 -4.03 9.25
N LYS A 123 10.24 -2.72 9.16
CA LYS A 123 9.16 -1.79 8.83
C LYS A 123 8.66 -2.07 7.41
N VAL A 124 7.39 -1.79 7.15
CA VAL A 124 6.78 -2.04 5.84
C VAL A 124 7.56 -1.38 4.70
N PRO A 125 7.94 -0.08 4.79
CA PRO A 125 8.74 0.55 3.72
C PRO A 125 10.13 -0.09 3.52
N ASP A 126 10.79 -0.51 4.61
CA ASP A 126 12.10 -1.16 4.53
C ASP A 126 12.01 -2.52 3.84
N ARG A 127 10.96 -3.29 4.17
CA ARG A 127 10.70 -4.58 3.50
C ARG A 127 10.33 -4.40 2.04
N ALA A 128 9.54 -3.38 1.71
CA ALA A 128 9.22 -3.06 0.32
C ALA A 128 10.49 -2.84 -0.51
N LEU A 129 11.39 -2.00 -0.04
CA LEU A 129 12.67 -1.73 -0.69
C LEU A 129 13.57 -2.98 -0.77
N TRP A 130 13.57 -3.81 0.28
CA TRP A 130 14.29 -5.09 0.28
C TRP A 130 13.75 -6.07 -0.76
N ILE A 131 12.41 -6.18 -0.93
CA ILE A 131 11.79 -7.02 -1.97
C ILE A 131 12.20 -6.54 -3.36
N LEU A 132 12.05 -5.23 -3.64
CA LEU A 132 12.45 -4.65 -4.92
C LEU A 132 13.92 -4.92 -5.25
N GLN A 133 14.81 -4.81 -4.26
CA GLN A 133 16.22 -5.13 -4.42
C GLN A 133 16.45 -6.61 -4.75
N ASN A 134 15.73 -7.54 -4.13
CA ASN A 134 15.88 -8.99 -4.40
C ASN A 134 15.50 -9.36 -5.83
N TYR A 135 14.53 -8.64 -6.42
CA TYR A 135 14.16 -8.80 -7.82
C TYR A 135 15.03 -8.00 -8.80
N GLY A 136 16.08 -7.31 -8.31
CA GLY A 136 16.97 -6.50 -9.14
C GLY A 136 16.28 -5.28 -9.77
N ILE A 137 15.19 -4.81 -9.16
CA ILE A 137 14.42 -3.66 -9.63
C ILE A 137 15.13 -2.39 -9.17
N LYS A 138 15.51 -1.56 -10.13
CA LYS A 138 16.14 -0.26 -9.84
C LYS A 138 15.12 0.70 -9.26
N VAL A 139 15.51 1.42 -8.22
CA VAL A 139 14.71 2.44 -7.53
C VAL A 139 15.49 3.75 -7.60
N THR A 140 14.86 4.84 -8.04
CA THR A 140 15.48 6.17 -8.01
C THR A 140 15.54 6.70 -6.58
N ASP A 141 16.35 7.72 -6.33
CA ASP A 141 16.47 8.38 -5.03
C ASP A 141 15.13 8.97 -4.56
N LYS A 142 14.34 9.51 -5.49
CA LYS A 142 13.01 10.07 -5.20
C LYS A 142 11.98 8.99 -4.87
N GLU A 143 11.97 7.89 -5.63
CA GLU A 143 11.13 6.71 -5.34
C GLU A 143 11.48 6.11 -3.99
N TYR A 144 12.79 5.93 -3.73
CA TYR A 144 13.29 5.44 -2.45
C TYR A 144 12.77 6.27 -1.29
N ILE A 145 12.97 7.59 -1.35
CA ILE A 145 12.54 8.51 -0.30
C ILE A 145 11.00 8.58 -0.21
N GLY A 146 10.29 8.49 -1.35
CA GLY A 146 8.83 8.41 -1.38
C GLY A 146 8.31 7.20 -0.62
N ILE A 147 8.79 6.01 -0.96
CA ILE A 147 8.43 4.75 -0.29
C ILE A 147 8.84 4.80 1.19
N LYS A 148 10.08 5.23 1.48
CA LYS A 148 10.64 5.26 2.84
C LYS A 148 9.84 6.14 3.79
N LEU A 149 9.31 7.26 3.32
CA LEU A 149 8.65 8.26 4.15
C LEU A 149 7.11 8.24 4.05
N THR A 150 6.53 7.20 3.42
CA THR A 150 5.07 7.14 3.19
C THR A 150 4.25 7.25 4.47
N ASP A 151 4.71 6.65 5.58
CA ASP A 151 4.06 6.76 6.90
C ASP A 151 4.09 8.19 7.49
N GLY A 152 4.80 9.12 6.85
CA GLY A 152 4.93 10.49 7.32
C GLY A 152 5.39 10.57 8.78
N LEU A 153 4.74 11.40 9.57
CA LEU A 153 5.05 11.58 11.01
C LEU A 153 4.47 10.49 11.92
N TYR A 154 3.70 9.54 11.39
CA TYR A 154 3.30 8.35 12.14
C TYR A 154 4.50 7.45 12.47
N ASP A 155 5.56 7.48 11.64
CA ASP A 155 6.87 6.93 11.99
C ASP A 155 7.79 8.05 12.50
N GLU A 156 8.13 8.01 13.79
CA GLU A 156 8.99 9.02 14.40
C GLU A 156 10.38 9.11 13.75
N ALA A 157 10.88 8.03 13.16
CA ALA A 157 12.15 8.02 12.44
C ALA A 157 12.15 8.97 11.21
N ASN A 158 10.97 9.25 10.65
CA ASN A 158 10.81 10.14 9.50
C ASN A 158 10.90 11.63 9.86
N LYS A 159 10.84 11.94 11.16
CA LYS A 159 10.82 13.32 11.66
C LYS A 159 12.03 14.15 11.19
N SER A 160 13.21 13.56 11.18
CA SER A 160 14.44 14.21 10.73
C SER A 160 14.42 14.58 9.25
N TYR A 161 13.62 13.92 8.42
CA TYR A 161 13.44 14.25 7.01
C TYR A 161 12.32 15.28 6.79
N LEU A 162 11.20 15.14 7.51
CA LEU A 162 9.97 15.89 7.26
C LEU A 162 9.90 17.21 8.04
N ILE A 163 10.54 17.27 9.21
CA ILE A 163 10.62 18.46 10.06
C ILE A 163 12.09 18.88 10.18
N ASN A 164 12.62 19.43 9.10
CA ASN A 164 13.98 19.92 9.07
C ASN A 164 13.99 21.35 8.52
N TYR A 165 14.47 22.27 9.34
CA TYR A 165 14.55 23.70 8.99
C TYR A 165 15.93 24.09 8.41
N ASN A 166 16.88 23.13 8.32
CA ASN A 166 18.16 23.39 7.67
C ASN A 166 18.01 23.19 6.15
N PRO A 167 18.19 24.24 5.33
CA PRO A 167 18.07 24.16 3.88
C PRO A 167 19.00 23.13 3.21
N ASP A 168 20.14 22.85 3.84
CA ASP A 168 21.11 21.90 3.31
C ASP A 168 20.64 20.45 3.40
N TRP A 169 19.75 20.16 4.35
CA TRP A 169 19.19 18.83 4.62
C TRP A 169 17.72 18.68 4.20
N ALA A 170 17.19 19.68 3.52
CA ALA A 170 15.82 19.62 3.03
C ALA A 170 15.67 18.58 1.93
N LEU A 171 14.53 17.91 1.89
CA LEU A 171 14.14 17.05 0.79
C LEU A 171 14.16 17.85 -0.53
N ARG A 172 14.72 17.25 -1.57
CA ARG A 172 14.86 17.88 -2.91
C ARG A 172 13.69 17.54 -3.83
N SER A 173 12.76 16.68 -3.37
CA SER A 173 11.56 16.29 -4.10
C SER A 173 10.31 16.46 -3.23
N ASN A 174 9.21 16.88 -3.86
CA ASN A 174 7.89 16.93 -3.24
C ASN A 174 7.16 15.59 -3.28
N LEU A 175 7.70 14.57 -3.95
CA LEU A 175 7.11 13.24 -4.07
C LEU A 175 6.74 12.62 -2.71
N PRO A 176 7.60 12.63 -1.67
CA PRO A 176 7.25 12.05 -0.38
C PRO A 176 6.04 12.71 0.29
N TYR A 177 5.91 14.02 0.16
CA TYR A 177 4.77 14.75 0.73
C TYR A 177 3.47 14.42 -0.01
N ILE A 178 3.52 14.35 -1.33
CA ILE A 178 2.37 14.02 -2.17
C ILE A 178 1.93 12.57 -1.92
N LEU A 179 2.87 11.63 -1.89
CA LEU A 179 2.56 10.23 -1.64
C LEU A 179 1.97 10.01 -0.23
N HIS A 180 2.57 10.60 0.80
CA HIS A 180 2.03 10.54 2.16
C HIS A 180 0.61 11.10 2.26
N GLN A 181 0.34 12.25 1.61
CA GLN A 181 -1.01 12.82 1.59
C GLN A 181 -1.99 11.91 0.85
N ALA A 182 -1.58 11.30 -0.25
CA ALA A 182 -2.40 10.38 -1.03
C ALA A 182 -2.77 9.12 -0.24
N ASP A 183 -1.78 8.49 0.42
CA ASP A 183 -1.98 7.32 1.27
C ASP A 183 -2.92 7.65 2.45
N MET A 184 -2.66 8.74 3.16
CA MET A 184 -3.52 9.19 4.25
C MET A 184 -4.95 9.46 3.76
N MET A 185 -5.13 10.09 2.60
CA MET A 185 -6.45 10.36 2.02
C MET A 185 -7.17 9.06 1.63
N ALA A 186 -6.49 8.13 0.96
CA ALA A 186 -7.04 6.83 0.60
C ALA A 186 -7.48 6.06 1.86
N THR A 187 -6.61 5.96 2.86
CA THR A 187 -6.91 5.31 4.15
C THR A 187 -8.16 5.86 4.83
N HIS A 188 -8.30 7.19 4.87
CA HIS A 188 -9.48 7.82 5.50
C HIS A 188 -10.75 7.65 4.68
N ILE A 189 -10.69 7.68 3.35
CA ILE A 189 -11.82 7.42 2.47
C ILE A 189 -12.29 5.96 2.64
N GLU A 190 -11.37 5.00 2.65
CA GLU A 190 -11.67 3.59 2.85
C GLU A 190 -12.30 3.33 4.22
N TYR A 191 -11.78 3.96 5.28
CA TYR A 191 -12.38 3.90 6.60
C TYR A 191 -13.81 4.47 6.63
N ASP A 192 -14.05 5.60 5.98
CA ASP A 192 -15.36 6.22 5.89
C ASP A 192 -16.36 5.36 5.09
N GLN A 193 -15.90 4.72 4.03
CA GLN A 193 -16.69 3.74 3.27
C GLN A 193 -17.05 2.53 4.13
N TRP A 194 -16.09 2.00 4.88
CA TRP A 194 -16.32 0.90 5.83
C TRP A 194 -17.33 1.29 6.90
N MET A 195 -17.21 2.47 7.50
CA MET A 195 -18.16 2.98 8.49
C MET A 195 -19.58 3.07 7.94
N ARG A 196 -19.76 3.59 6.73
CA ARG A 196 -21.08 3.70 6.09
C ARG A 196 -21.71 2.33 5.78
N SER A 197 -20.91 1.39 5.29
CA SER A 197 -21.40 0.03 4.99
C SER A 197 -21.83 -0.73 6.26
N ASN A 198 -21.15 -0.48 7.38
CA ASN A 198 -21.49 -1.15 8.66
C ASN A 198 -22.61 -0.44 9.44
N GLN A 199 -22.92 0.82 9.18
CA GLN A 199 -24.08 1.50 9.76
C GLN A 199 -25.41 1.04 9.16
N THR A 200 -25.41 0.59 7.90
CA THR A 200 -26.60 0.07 7.22
C THR A 200 -26.96 -1.35 7.61
N SER A 201 -26.03 -2.10 8.20
CA SER A 201 -26.26 -3.45 8.75
C SER A 201 -26.27 -3.37 10.28
N ASN A 202 -27.44 -3.19 10.90
CA ASN A 202 -27.65 -3.13 12.35
C ASN A 202 -26.58 -3.92 13.15
N GLY A 203 -25.55 -3.23 13.56
CA GLY A 203 -24.62 -3.47 14.64
C GLY A 203 -24.37 -4.91 15.05
N VAL A 204 -23.59 -5.67 14.32
CA VAL A 204 -22.65 -6.66 14.83
C VAL A 204 -21.67 -7.06 13.73
N VAL A 205 -20.45 -6.58 13.77
CA VAL A 205 -19.34 -7.14 12.99
C VAL A 205 -18.91 -8.44 13.64
N THR A 206 -19.57 -9.54 13.30
CA THR A 206 -19.13 -10.87 13.71
C THR A 206 -19.52 -11.91 12.68
N LYS A 207 -18.94 -11.86 11.49
CA LYS A 207 -18.80 -13.09 10.68
C LYS A 207 -17.72 -12.89 9.65
N ALA A 208 -16.72 -13.77 9.68
CA ALA A 208 -15.88 -14.03 8.52
C ALA A 208 -16.80 -14.28 7.30
N PRO A 209 -16.46 -13.77 6.09
CA PRO A 209 -17.26 -13.97 4.91
C PRO A 209 -17.53 -15.47 4.67
N LYS A 210 -18.72 -15.80 4.27
CA LYS A 210 -19.05 -17.18 3.90
C LYS A 210 -18.46 -17.47 2.52
N THR A 211 -17.94 -18.67 2.30
CA THR A 211 -17.18 -19.17 1.15
C THR A 211 -17.69 -18.78 -0.26
N LYS A 212 -18.97 -18.47 -0.45
CA LYS A 212 -19.52 -18.01 -1.75
C LYS A 212 -19.29 -16.53 -2.05
N ASP A 213 -19.19 -15.70 -1.02
CA ASP A 213 -18.90 -14.28 -1.17
C ASP A 213 -17.38 -14.06 -1.35
N GLU A 214 -16.55 -14.91 -0.74
CA GLU A 214 -15.10 -14.94 -0.95
C GLU A 214 -14.74 -15.23 -2.41
N GLN A 215 -15.41 -16.19 -3.05
CA GLN A 215 -15.12 -16.53 -4.45
C GLN A 215 -15.47 -15.36 -5.40
N LYS A 216 -16.58 -14.65 -5.13
CA LYS A 216 -16.97 -13.47 -5.90
C LYS A 216 -16.01 -12.29 -5.70
N GLN A 217 -15.48 -12.14 -4.50
CA GLN A 217 -14.43 -11.15 -4.21
C GLN A 217 -13.13 -11.50 -4.92
N VAL A 218 -12.71 -12.75 -4.88
CA VAL A 218 -11.52 -13.25 -5.59
C VAL A 218 -11.64 -13.02 -7.11
N ASP A 219 -12.82 -13.31 -7.70
CA ASP A 219 -13.02 -13.08 -9.13
C ASP A 219 -13.00 -11.58 -9.51
N ASN A 220 -13.54 -10.72 -8.64
CA ASN A 220 -13.48 -9.27 -8.82
C ASN A 220 -12.05 -8.72 -8.65
N LEU A 221 -11.28 -9.33 -7.75
CA LEU A 221 -9.89 -8.97 -7.49
C LEU A 221 -8.96 -9.43 -8.60
N LYS A 222 -9.22 -10.60 -9.21
CA LYS A 222 -8.53 -11.05 -10.42
C LYS A 222 -8.69 -10.04 -11.54
N ASN A 223 -9.92 -9.58 -11.79
CA ASN A 223 -10.18 -8.58 -12.81
C ASN A 223 -9.42 -7.27 -12.52
N LYS A 224 -9.44 -6.78 -11.27
CA LYS A 224 -8.69 -5.58 -10.86
C LYS A 224 -7.16 -5.78 -10.96
N PHE A 225 -6.67 -6.97 -10.60
CA PHE A 225 -5.26 -7.31 -10.73
C PHE A 225 -4.85 -7.35 -12.21
N ASP A 226 -5.66 -7.98 -13.05
CA ASP A 226 -5.40 -8.04 -14.49
C ASP A 226 -5.48 -6.64 -15.13
N GLU A 227 -6.31 -5.72 -14.62
CA GLU A 227 -6.31 -4.30 -15.01
C GLU A 227 -5.02 -3.55 -14.63
N LEU A 228 -4.34 -3.97 -13.57
CA LEU A 228 -3.06 -3.37 -13.15
C LEU A 228 -1.88 -3.89 -13.97
N PHE A 229 -1.90 -5.17 -14.35
CA PHE A 229 -0.71 -5.90 -14.78
C PHE A 229 -0.86 -6.61 -16.14
N ALA A 230 -2.02 -6.44 -16.84
CA ALA A 230 -2.27 -7.02 -18.17
C ALA A 230 -1.89 -6.10 -19.34
#